data_964746a841a17c88457f14e603ebeafd
#
_entry.id   964746a841a17c88457f14e603ebeafd
#
_cell.length_a   1.000
_cell.length_b   1.000
_cell.length_c   1.000
_cell.angle_alpha   90.00
_cell.angle_beta   90.00
_cell.angle_gamma   90.00
#
_symmetry.space_group_name_H-M   'P 1'
#
loop_
_entity.id
_entity.type
_entity.pdbx_description
1 polymer ?
#
loop_
_entity_poly.entity_id
_entity_poly.type
_entity_poly.pdbx_seq_one_letter_code
_entity_poly.pdbx_strand_id
1 'polypeptide(L)'
;MTQSPIPRRTLICLLVAATLATGLTSLAVSAQEAPVAQEKGPAPADAMLHALEVKYPTPYRPMEAAQTKAVLDRVLAYLERTTPAELIDKTTGASITDRIDHPSRANPQAVLKPGDFRLTSYEWGVTYIGMLAAGAATGDKRYTDYVTKRHQLLADLTKAYYPTVKADPANSAAPIKSFLNPHALDDAGALCHSFMKAKLSASPVDYGQMIGICGDFVTRKEYRLKDGTLARGGPDGQGGRKMRPLPDTLWLDDMFMGVPTMAYLGKTTGKREHYDDAVRQVLQFSKRMFNPQLGIYMHGYVEGMRDHPEFHWARANGWAVMAMVEVLEVLPKDHKGYDAVLAQLRAHIKGLASYQTKDGFWHQLIDRNDTYQETSATAIYTYAIARAVNRGYVDAQMYGPMANFAWNAVASKVLANGQIEGICVGTGMAFDPAFYAYRPTSVKAAHGYGPALLAGAEVIEMNKKYKFGLNDSGLMFQGARQAQ
;
A
#
# COMPACT_ATOMS: atom_id res chain seq x y z
N MET A 1 43.88 3.25 -62.05
CA MET A 1 45.06 4.15 -61.97
C MET A 1 44.94 4.87 -60.63
N THR A 2 45.74 4.77 -59.65
CA THR A 2 47.08 4.29 -59.35
C THR A 2 47.14 3.94 -57.87
N GLN A 3 47.70 2.81 -57.53
CA GLN A 3 48.12 2.40 -56.17
C GLN A 3 49.32 3.24 -55.71
N SER A 4 49.48 3.42 -54.39
CA SER A 4 50.75 3.34 -53.70
C SER A 4 50.69 3.83 -52.28
N PRO A 5 51.68 3.44 -51.42
CA PRO A 5 51.70 2.25 -50.57
C PRO A 5 51.95 2.61 -49.08
N ILE A 6 51.83 1.60 -48.25
CA ILE A 6 52.08 1.60 -46.79
C ILE A 6 53.60 1.66 -46.52
N PRO A 7 54.11 2.29 -45.46
CA PRO A 7 55.38 1.91 -44.87
C PRO A 7 55.16 1.22 -43.49
N ARG A 8 55.76 0.03 -43.41
CA ARG A 8 56.07 -0.70 -42.16
C ARG A 8 57.13 0.10 -41.39
N ARG A 9 56.99 0.27 -40.09
CA ARG A 9 58.07 0.49 -39.14
C ARG A 9 57.91 -0.41 -37.92
N THR A 10 58.68 -1.38 -37.86
CA THR A 10 59.67 -1.94 -36.91
C THR A 10 59.35 -1.79 -35.43
N LEU A 11 59.24 -2.94 -34.85
CA LEU A 11 59.19 -3.34 -33.46
C LEU A 11 60.46 -2.86 -32.68
N ILE A 12 60.28 -2.20 -31.55
CA ILE A 12 61.30 -2.15 -30.48
C ILE A 12 60.58 -2.54 -29.19
N CYS A 13 60.96 -3.71 -28.67
CA CYS A 13 60.62 -4.17 -27.34
C CYS A 13 61.40 -3.36 -26.31
N LEU A 14 60.71 -2.70 -25.40
CA LEU A 14 61.28 -2.27 -24.11
C LEU A 14 60.45 -2.89 -23.02
N LEU A 15 61.02 -3.90 -22.35
CA LEU A 15 60.53 -4.44 -21.10
C LEU A 15 60.70 -3.35 -20.01
N VAL A 16 59.58 -2.84 -19.50
CA VAL A 16 59.52 -2.19 -18.21
C VAL A 16 58.68 -3.07 -17.32
N ALA A 17 59.31 -3.76 -16.40
CA ALA A 17 58.63 -4.46 -15.32
C ALA A 17 58.05 -3.42 -14.35
N ALA A 18 56.76 -3.15 -14.46
CA ALA A 18 56.02 -2.43 -13.43
C ALA A 18 55.21 -3.48 -12.64
N THR A 19 55.64 -3.73 -11.43
CA THR A 19 54.89 -4.47 -10.42
C THR A 19 53.60 -3.71 -10.09
N LEU A 20 52.49 -4.05 -10.76
CA LEU A 20 51.17 -3.68 -10.35
C LEU A 20 50.70 -4.65 -9.27
N ALA A 21 50.83 -4.23 -8.01
CA ALA A 21 50.08 -4.83 -6.91
C ALA A 21 48.60 -4.49 -7.12
N THR A 22 47.88 -5.33 -7.85
CA THR A 22 46.42 -5.30 -7.89
C THR A 22 45.90 -5.80 -6.55
N GLY A 23 45.56 -4.87 -5.67
CA GLY A 23 44.73 -5.16 -4.53
C GLY A 23 43.34 -5.61 -5.00
N LEU A 24 43.17 -6.90 -5.17
CA LEU A 24 41.85 -7.54 -5.20
C LEU A 24 41.25 -7.37 -3.81
N THR A 25 40.59 -6.27 -3.56
CA THR A 25 39.59 -6.22 -2.50
C THR A 25 38.46 -7.15 -2.94
N SER A 26 38.54 -8.41 -2.53
CA SER A 26 37.39 -9.28 -2.51
C SER A 26 36.33 -8.57 -1.67
N LEU A 27 35.30 -8.07 -2.31
CA LEU A 27 34.00 -7.79 -1.66
C LEU A 27 33.52 -9.16 -1.16
N ALA A 28 33.96 -9.53 0.05
CA ALA A 28 33.31 -10.58 0.80
C ALA A 28 31.89 -10.11 1.03
N VAL A 29 30.95 -10.57 0.19
CA VAL A 29 29.56 -10.65 0.58
C VAL A 29 29.58 -11.51 1.83
N SER A 30 29.54 -10.88 3.00
CA SER A 30 29.33 -11.59 4.24
C SER A 30 27.94 -12.23 4.14
N ALA A 31 27.90 -13.49 3.76
CA ALA A 31 26.75 -14.31 4.07
C ALA A 31 26.54 -14.13 5.57
N GLN A 32 25.45 -13.49 5.95
CA GLN A 32 25.09 -13.29 7.34
C GLN A 32 24.91 -14.69 7.92
N GLU A 33 25.93 -15.15 8.65
CA GLU A 33 25.88 -16.48 9.28
C GLU A 33 24.60 -16.58 10.11
N ALA A 34 23.94 -17.72 10.01
CA ALA A 34 22.79 -17.99 10.87
C ALA A 34 23.21 -17.82 12.34
N PRO A 35 22.38 -17.20 13.18
CA PRO A 35 22.73 -17.00 14.57
C PRO A 35 23.05 -18.33 15.23
N VAL A 36 24.23 -18.43 15.81
CA VAL A 36 24.69 -19.62 16.54
C VAL A 36 23.92 -19.69 17.85
N ALA A 37 23.32 -20.84 18.13
CA ALA A 37 22.68 -21.10 19.41
C ALA A 37 23.69 -20.96 20.56
N GLN A 38 23.32 -20.22 21.62
CA GLN A 38 24.20 -20.03 22.77
C GLN A 38 23.99 -21.18 23.76
N GLU A 39 25.01 -22.02 23.90
CA GLU A 39 25.07 -23.03 24.93
C GLU A 39 25.53 -22.42 26.27
N LYS A 40 24.73 -22.62 27.32
CA LYS A 40 25.10 -22.22 28.68
C LYS A 40 25.64 -23.47 29.43
N GLY A 41 26.94 -23.73 29.35
CA GLY A 41 27.57 -24.87 30.00
C GLY A 41 27.48 -26.17 29.21
N PRO A 42 28.00 -27.28 29.75
CA PRO A 42 27.92 -28.61 29.11
C PRO A 42 26.46 -29.03 28.99
N ALA A 43 26.02 -29.35 27.76
CA ALA A 43 24.70 -29.84 27.52
C ALA A 43 24.49 -31.19 28.24
N PRO A 44 23.39 -31.42 28.98
CA PRO A 44 23.04 -32.75 29.48
C PRO A 44 22.97 -33.75 28.33
N ALA A 45 23.31 -35.00 28.60
CA ALA A 45 23.34 -36.06 27.60
C ALA A 45 21.98 -36.28 26.86
N ASP A 46 20.88 -35.83 27.49
CA ASP A 46 19.52 -35.86 27.01
C ASP A 46 18.97 -34.47 26.54
N ALA A 47 19.87 -33.46 26.38
CA ALA A 47 19.46 -32.13 25.97
C ALA A 47 18.77 -32.14 24.60
N MET A 48 17.58 -31.56 24.53
CA MET A 48 16.87 -31.31 23.29
C MET A 48 17.47 -30.08 22.60
N LEU A 49 18.37 -30.30 21.63
CA LEU A 49 19.10 -29.23 20.95
C LEU A 49 18.20 -28.19 20.27
N HIS A 50 16.98 -28.56 19.88
CA HIS A 50 16.00 -27.59 19.32
C HIS A 50 15.46 -26.59 20.36
N ALA A 51 15.68 -26.83 21.66
CA ALA A 51 15.31 -25.90 22.73
C ALA A 51 16.40 -24.86 23.04
N LEU A 52 17.52 -24.85 22.32
CA LEU A 52 18.56 -23.84 22.46
C LEU A 52 18.01 -22.45 22.11
N GLU A 53 18.44 -21.45 22.90
CA GLU A 53 17.98 -20.06 22.73
C GLU A 53 18.48 -19.48 21.40
N VAL A 54 17.56 -18.99 20.57
CA VAL A 54 17.84 -18.32 19.28
C VAL A 54 17.61 -16.83 19.40
N LYS A 55 18.56 -16.02 18.92
CA LYS A 55 18.40 -14.57 18.81
C LYS A 55 17.80 -14.21 17.45
N TYR A 56 16.58 -13.72 17.47
CA TYR A 56 15.90 -13.23 16.27
C TYR A 56 16.19 -11.74 16.04
N PRO A 57 16.54 -11.31 14.80
CA PRO A 57 16.75 -9.89 14.50
C PRO A 57 15.47 -9.06 14.63
N THR A 58 14.32 -9.67 14.31
CA THR A 58 12.98 -9.10 14.57
C THR A 58 12.39 -9.77 15.80
N PRO A 59 11.73 -9.01 16.71
CA PRO A 59 11.04 -9.62 17.85
C PRO A 59 10.07 -10.71 17.40
N TYR A 60 10.24 -11.93 17.88
CA TYR A 60 9.50 -13.10 17.37
C TYR A 60 8.22 -13.39 18.17
N ARG A 61 8.15 -12.96 19.43
CA ARG A 61 6.95 -13.11 20.25
C ARG A 61 5.83 -12.17 19.75
N PRO A 62 4.56 -12.62 19.69
CA PRO A 62 3.44 -11.74 19.36
C PRO A 62 3.42 -10.51 20.27
N MET A 63 3.20 -9.35 19.66
CA MET A 63 3.12 -8.08 20.37
C MET A 63 1.77 -7.95 21.09
N GLU A 64 1.78 -7.57 22.35
CA GLU A 64 0.56 -7.30 23.10
C GLU A 64 -0.20 -6.10 22.54
N ALA A 65 -1.54 -6.07 22.74
CA ALA A 65 -2.40 -5.00 22.22
C ALA A 65 -1.95 -3.60 22.68
N ALA A 66 -1.52 -3.46 23.94
CA ALA A 66 -1.02 -2.18 24.46
C ALA A 66 0.29 -1.74 23.79
N GLN A 67 1.19 -2.67 23.50
CA GLN A 67 2.44 -2.40 22.78
C GLN A 67 2.14 -2.01 21.31
N THR A 68 1.25 -2.72 20.64
CA THR A 68 0.78 -2.38 19.30
C THR A 68 0.16 -0.99 19.29
N LYS A 69 -0.75 -0.68 20.24
CA LYS A 69 -1.34 0.66 20.36
C LYS A 69 -0.27 1.75 20.53
N ALA A 70 0.76 1.52 21.35
CA ALA A 70 1.84 2.49 21.55
C ALA A 70 2.61 2.77 20.24
N VAL A 71 2.75 1.78 19.34
CA VAL A 71 3.31 1.99 18.00
C VAL A 71 2.39 2.88 17.16
N LEU A 72 1.08 2.58 17.14
CA LEU A 72 0.10 3.39 16.40
C LEU A 72 -0.01 4.82 16.94
N ASP A 73 0.07 5.02 18.26
CA ASP A 73 0.04 6.34 18.90
C ASP A 73 1.23 7.22 18.46
N ARG A 74 2.43 6.65 18.27
CA ARG A 74 3.57 7.39 17.72
C ARG A 74 3.30 7.88 16.30
N VAL A 75 2.72 7.02 15.46
CA VAL A 75 2.34 7.37 14.08
C VAL A 75 1.29 8.49 14.10
N LEU A 76 0.22 8.36 14.89
CA LEU A 76 -0.81 9.39 15.03
C LEU A 76 -0.20 10.73 15.44
N ALA A 77 0.63 10.75 16.49
CA ALA A 77 1.25 11.96 17.00
C ALA A 77 2.15 12.65 15.95
N TYR A 78 2.87 11.87 15.13
CA TYR A 78 3.64 12.42 14.02
C TYR A 78 2.73 13.06 12.96
N LEU A 79 1.70 12.34 12.52
CA LEU A 79 0.79 12.82 11.48
C LEU A 79 -0.04 14.04 11.93
N GLU A 80 -0.45 14.11 13.20
CA GLU A 80 -1.13 15.30 13.71
C GLU A 80 -0.25 16.56 13.61
N ARG A 81 1.03 16.46 13.90
CA ARG A 81 1.95 17.60 13.82
C ARG A 81 2.29 18.01 12.40
N THR A 82 2.28 17.06 11.44
CA THR A 82 2.88 17.27 10.12
C THR A 82 1.88 17.32 8.97
N THR A 83 0.58 17.19 9.25
CA THR A 83 -0.50 17.29 8.26
C THR A 83 -1.61 18.20 8.73
N PRO A 84 -1.36 19.53 8.75
CA PRO A 84 -2.33 20.50 9.24
C PRO A 84 -3.63 20.49 8.44
N ALA A 85 -4.78 20.41 9.12
CA ALA A 85 -6.10 20.63 8.52
C ALA A 85 -6.41 22.13 8.58
N GLU A 86 -5.71 22.91 7.74
CA GLU A 86 -5.78 24.37 7.75
C GLU A 86 -5.69 24.91 6.31
N LEU A 87 -6.49 25.95 6.06
CA LEU A 87 -6.46 26.71 4.81
C LEU A 87 -5.80 28.06 5.07
N ILE A 88 -4.88 28.44 4.20
CA ILE A 88 -4.18 29.73 4.28
C ILE A 88 -4.32 30.52 2.99
N ASP A 89 -4.25 31.82 3.09
CA ASP A 89 -4.04 32.70 1.95
C ASP A 89 -2.59 32.61 1.49
N LYS A 90 -2.37 32.25 0.24
CA LYS A 90 -1.04 32.04 -0.35
C LYS A 90 -0.15 33.27 -0.30
N THR A 91 -0.76 34.47 -0.37
CA THR A 91 -0.04 35.75 -0.43
C THR A 91 0.40 36.23 0.93
N THR A 92 -0.50 36.11 1.92
CA THR A 92 -0.27 36.62 3.27
C THR A 92 0.17 35.58 4.28
N GLY A 93 -0.04 34.31 4.01
CA GLY A 93 0.17 33.21 4.94
C GLY A 93 -0.86 33.14 6.09
N ALA A 94 -1.83 34.06 6.12
CA ALA A 94 -2.84 34.10 7.17
C ALA A 94 -3.83 32.92 7.06
N SER A 95 -4.23 32.36 8.21
CA SER A 95 -5.29 31.33 8.24
C SER A 95 -6.63 31.94 7.82
N ILE A 96 -7.31 31.22 6.93
CA ILE A 96 -8.65 31.58 6.42
C ILE A 96 -9.64 30.43 6.50
N THR A 97 -9.32 29.38 7.27
CA THR A 97 -10.09 28.15 7.36
C THR A 97 -11.56 28.41 7.74
N ASP A 98 -11.80 29.29 8.70
CA ASP A 98 -13.16 29.60 9.22
C ASP A 98 -14.00 30.44 8.27
N ARG A 99 -13.45 30.85 7.14
CA ARG A 99 -14.13 31.73 6.17
C ARG A 99 -14.66 30.99 4.94
N ILE A 100 -14.35 29.70 4.79
CA ILE A 100 -14.65 28.92 3.59
C ILE A 100 -15.78 27.95 3.89
N ASP A 101 -17.01 28.42 3.82
CA ASP A 101 -18.23 27.60 4.04
C ASP A 101 -19.26 27.79 2.91
N HIS A 102 -19.02 28.70 1.96
CA HIS A 102 -19.95 29.02 0.88
C HIS A 102 -19.20 29.45 -0.40
N PRO A 103 -19.76 29.20 -1.61
CA PRO A 103 -19.14 29.59 -2.89
C PRO A 103 -18.80 31.09 -3.01
N SER A 104 -19.61 31.95 -2.42
CA SER A 104 -19.34 33.41 -2.42
C SER A 104 -18.11 33.84 -1.61
N ARG A 105 -17.57 32.93 -0.77
CA ARG A 105 -16.37 33.15 0.05
C ARG A 105 -15.14 32.42 -0.50
N ALA A 106 -15.27 31.75 -1.66
CA ALA A 106 -14.15 31.10 -2.32
C ALA A 106 -13.06 32.13 -2.65
N ASN A 107 -11.86 31.89 -2.16
CA ASN A 107 -10.70 32.75 -2.38
C ASN A 107 -9.76 32.08 -3.38
N PRO A 108 -9.45 32.68 -4.54
CA PRO A 108 -8.53 32.11 -5.53
C PRO A 108 -7.08 31.98 -5.04
N GLN A 109 -6.72 32.70 -3.97
CA GLN A 109 -5.41 32.60 -3.32
C GLN A 109 -5.38 31.54 -2.19
N ALA A 110 -6.51 30.90 -1.90
CA ALA A 110 -6.58 29.87 -0.88
C ALA A 110 -5.79 28.62 -1.27
N VAL A 111 -4.96 28.14 -0.36
CA VAL A 111 -4.22 26.88 -0.49
C VAL A 111 -4.28 26.11 0.83
N LEU A 112 -4.24 24.78 0.75
CA LEU A 112 -4.01 23.97 1.96
C LEU A 112 -2.65 24.32 2.54
N LYS A 113 -2.57 24.53 3.85
CA LYS A 113 -1.32 24.78 4.54
C LYS A 113 -0.34 23.63 4.27
N PRO A 114 0.87 23.92 3.79
CA PRO A 114 1.86 22.88 3.53
C PRO A 114 2.18 22.05 4.77
N GLY A 115 2.28 20.75 4.58
CA GLY A 115 2.72 19.78 5.57
C GLY A 115 3.61 18.74 4.92
N ASP A 116 3.95 17.68 5.67
CA ASP A 116 4.77 16.60 5.13
C ASP A 116 4.06 15.80 4.03
N PHE A 117 2.71 15.79 4.05
CA PHE A 117 1.90 14.99 3.14
C PHE A 117 0.66 15.75 2.65
N ARG A 118 0.16 15.35 1.47
CA ARG A 118 -1.04 15.95 0.87
C ARG A 118 -2.31 15.28 1.39
N LEU A 119 -3.27 16.07 1.88
CA LEU A 119 -4.53 15.57 2.44
C LEU A 119 -5.48 14.92 1.40
N THR A 120 -5.25 15.15 0.10
CA THR A 120 -6.09 14.67 -1.01
C THR A 120 -5.38 13.68 -1.92
N SER A 121 -4.28 13.08 -1.48
CA SER A 121 -3.64 11.99 -2.25
C SER A 121 -4.28 10.64 -1.94
N TYR A 122 -4.12 9.65 -2.82
CA TYR A 122 -4.63 8.30 -2.56
C TYR A 122 -4.01 7.67 -1.31
N GLU A 123 -2.75 7.94 -1.04
CA GLU A 123 -2.07 7.45 0.18
C GLU A 123 -2.76 8.00 1.43
N TRP A 124 -3.30 9.24 1.33
CA TRP A 124 -4.05 9.81 2.44
C TRP A 124 -5.44 9.22 2.57
N GLY A 125 -6.07 8.83 1.48
CA GLY A 125 -7.28 8.00 1.50
C GLY A 125 -7.04 6.72 2.31
N VAL A 126 -5.94 6.00 2.06
CA VAL A 126 -5.53 4.81 2.83
C VAL A 126 -5.24 5.17 4.30
N THR A 127 -4.60 6.31 4.55
CA THR A 127 -4.29 6.76 5.91
C THR A 127 -5.56 7.06 6.72
N TYR A 128 -6.57 7.68 6.11
CA TYR A 128 -7.87 7.89 6.75
C TYR A 128 -8.55 6.56 7.11
N ILE A 129 -8.52 5.59 6.20
CA ILE A 129 -9.06 4.24 6.46
C ILE A 129 -8.29 3.58 7.63
N GLY A 130 -6.96 3.72 7.65
CA GLY A 130 -6.12 3.20 8.73
C GLY A 130 -6.42 3.84 10.09
N MET A 131 -6.66 5.16 10.12
CA MET A 131 -7.07 5.87 11.33
C MET A 131 -8.44 5.38 11.84
N LEU A 132 -9.43 5.21 10.94
CA LEU A 132 -10.74 4.66 11.32
C LEU A 132 -10.61 3.25 11.91
N ALA A 133 -9.78 2.40 11.31
CA ALA A 133 -9.53 1.05 11.81
C ALA A 133 -8.83 1.06 13.17
N ALA A 134 -7.81 1.92 13.35
CA ALA A 134 -7.11 2.07 14.62
C ALA A 134 -8.05 2.57 15.72
N GLY A 135 -8.91 3.54 15.42
CA GLY A 135 -9.95 4.02 16.34
C GLY A 135 -10.90 2.91 16.79
N ALA A 136 -11.39 2.10 15.83
CA ALA A 136 -12.28 0.98 16.12
C ALA A 136 -11.59 -0.11 16.96
N ALA A 137 -10.35 -0.49 16.63
CA ALA A 137 -9.62 -1.53 17.33
C ALA A 137 -9.19 -1.15 18.75
N THR A 138 -8.88 0.14 18.98
CA THR A 138 -8.36 0.63 20.27
C THR A 138 -9.39 1.33 21.15
N GLY A 139 -10.53 1.73 20.58
CA GLY A 139 -11.52 2.58 21.27
C GLY A 139 -11.08 4.03 21.46
N ASP A 140 -9.94 4.43 20.90
CA ASP A 140 -9.34 5.75 21.09
C ASP A 140 -9.84 6.75 20.03
N LYS A 141 -10.65 7.71 20.45
CA LYS A 141 -11.28 8.70 19.58
C LYS A 141 -10.30 9.63 18.86
N ARG A 142 -9.07 9.81 19.35
CA ARG A 142 -8.08 10.67 18.69
C ARG A 142 -7.86 10.28 17.23
N TYR A 143 -7.94 8.99 16.90
CA TYR A 143 -7.82 8.51 15.51
C TYR A 143 -9.02 8.92 14.65
N THR A 144 -10.23 8.78 15.15
CA THR A 144 -11.44 9.20 14.42
C THR A 144 -11.56 10.71 14.33
N ASP A 145 -11.15 11.45 15.37
CA ASP A 145 -11.11 12.91 15.38
C ASP A 145 -10.13 13.46 14.34
N TYR A 146 -8.96 12.78 14.14
CA TYR A 146 -8.03 13.09 13.06
C TYR A 146 -8.73 13.08 11.70
N VAL A 147 -9.51 12.02 11.42
CA VAL A 147 -10.25 11.87 10.15
C VAL A 147 -11.35 12.90 10.04
N THR A 148 -12.18 13.03 11.06
CA THR A 148 -13.34 13.94 11.07
C THR A 148 -12.92 15.37 10.78
N LYS A 149 -11.88 15.87 11.44
CA LYS A 149 -11.35 17.24 11.23
C LYS A 149 -10.94 17.47 9.78
N ARG A 150 -10.23 16.52 9.17
CA ARG A 150 -9.73 16.66 7.80
C ARG A 150 -10.82 16.46 6.76
N HIS A 151 -11.69 15.50 6.96
CA HIS A 151 -12.83 15.29 6.07
C HIS A 151 -13.83 16.46 6.12
N GLN A 152 -14.03 17.09 7.29
CA GLN A 152 -14.86 18.31 7.38
C GLN A 152 -14.27 19.43 6.52
N LEU A 153 -12.96 19.69 6.65
CA LEU A 153 -12.28 20.68 5.78
C LEU A 153 -12.47 20.36 4.30
N LEU A 154 -12.31 19.08 3.89
CA LEU A 154 -12.51 18.68 2.49
C LEU A 154 -13.98 18.86 2.04
N ALA A 155 -14.94 18.61 2.91
CA ALA A 155 -16.36 18.82 2.62
C ALA A 155 -16.67 20.32 2.43
N ASP A 156 -16.16 21.17 3.30
CA ASP A 156 -16.33 22.62 3.21
C ASP A 156 -15.71 23.18 1.94
N LEU A 157 -14.47 22.75 1.61
CA LEU A 157 -13.81 23.12 0.37
C LEU A 157 -14.55 22.60 -0.88
N THR A 158 -15.11 21.39 -0.81
CA THR A 158 -15.91 20.84 -1.90
C THR A 158 -17.14 21.70 -2.13
N LYS A 159 -17.86 22.04 -1.08
CA LYS A 159 -19.05 22.91 -1.15
C LYS A 159 -18.71 24.29 -1.72
N ALA A 160 -17.60 24.88 -1.29
CA ALA A 160 -17.20 26.23 -1.73
C ALA A 160 -16.70 26.28 -3.17
N TYR A 161 -15.88 25.32 -3.60
CA TYR A 161 -15.15 25.43 -4.88
C TYR A 161 -15.72 24.56 -6.01
N TYR A 162 -16.48 23.49 -5.72
CA TYR A 162 -16.97 22.62 -6.78
C TYR A 162 -17.84 23.31 -7.82
N PRO A 163 -18.74 24.27 -7.49
CA PRO A 163 -19.53 24.97 -8.51
C PRO A 163 -18.66 25.66 -9.55
N THR A 164 -17.59 26.36 -9.13
CA THR A 164 -16.67 27.05 -10.02
C THR A 164 -15.84 26.08 -10.85
N VAL A 165 -15.30 25.03 -10.20
CA VAL A 165 -14.51 23.98 -10.89
C VAL A 165 -15.37 23.24 -11.92
N LYS A 166 -16.63 22.97 -11.61
CA LYS A 166 -17.55 22.31 -12.53
C LYS A 166 -17.89 23.19 -13.74
N ALA A 167 -18.02 24.52 -13.54
CA ALA A 167 -18.31 25.46 -14.62
C ALA A 167 -17.11 25.68 -15.54
N ASP A 168 -15.92 25.78 -15.00
CA ASP A 168 -14.66 25.96 -15.75
C ASP A 168 -13.54 25.08 -15.16
N PRO A 169 -13.48 23.79 -15.54
CA PRO A 169 -12.47 22.88 -15.01
C PRO A 169 -11.02 23.28 -15.38
N ALA A 170 -10.81 23.93 -16.51
CA ALA A 170 -9.49 24.29 -17.01
C ALA A 170 -8.88 25.47 -16.19
N ASN A 171 -9.63 26.56 -16.02
CA ASN A 171 -9.10 27.83 -15.52
C ASN A 171 -9.39 28.10 -14.05
N SER A 172 -10.29 27.34 -13.41
CA SER A 172 -10.64 27.56 -12.00
C SER A 172 -9.46 27.26 -11.07
N ALA A 173 -9.28 28.11 -10.06
CA ALA A 173 -8.36 27.90 -8.96
C ALA A 173 -9.11 27.30 -7.77
N ALA A 174 -8.62 26.18 -7.23
CA ALA A 174 -9.17 25.55 -6.03
C ALA A 174 -8.08 24.77 -5.27
N PRO A 175 -8.08 24.81 -3.91
CA PRO A 175 -7.07 24.14 -3.09
C PRO A 175 -7.00 22.62 -3.31
N ILE A 176 -8.13 22.00 -3.70
CA ILE A 176 -8.30 20.55 -3.88
C ILE A 176 -8.76 20.22 -5.31
N LYS A 177 -8.31 20.99 -6.30
CA LYS A 177 -8.76 20.89 -7.71
C LYS A 177 -8.66 19.47 -8.27
N SER A 178 -7.60 18.72 -7.97
CA SER A 178 -7.44 17.35 -8.48
C SER A 178 -8.52 16.39 -7.97
N PHE A 179 -9.01 16.57 -6.76
CA PHE A 179 -10.15 15.81 -6.25
C PHE A 179 -11.48 16.30 -6.85
N LEU A 180 -11.67 17.62 -7.01
CA LEU A 180 -12.91 18.20 -7.57
C LEU A 180 -13.08 17.92 -9.07
N ASN A 181 -12.00 17.72 -9.79
CA ASN A 181 -11.95 17.33 -11.21
C ASN A 181 -10.90 16.24 -11.42
N PRO A 182 -11.21 14.98 -11.06
CA PRO A 182 -10.27 13.85 -11.17
C PRO A 182 -9.91 13.56 -12.63
N HIS A 183 -8.67 13.12 -12.85
CA HIS A 183 -8.15 12.70 -14.15
C HIS A 183 -7.59 11.28 -14.16
N ALA A 184 -7.48 10.66 -12.99
CA ALA A 184 -7.05 9.28 -12.80
C ALA A 184 -7.67 8.71 -11.51
N LEU A 185 -7.68 7.39 -11.37
CA LEU A 185 -8.14 6.72 -10.15
C LEU A 185 -7.39 7.19 -8.90
N ASP A 186 -6.12 7.54 -9.04
CA ASP A 186 -5.29 8.10 -7.96
C ASP A 186 -5.86 9.39 -7.34
N ASP A 187 -6.62 10.18 -8.11
CA ASP A 187 -7.23 11.42 -7.64
C ASP A 187 -8.54 11.19 -6.86
N ALA A 188 -9.17 10.03 -7.02
CA ALA A 188 -10.55 9.80 -6.59
C ALA A 188 -10.73 8.56 -5.71
N GLY A 189 -10.23 7.40 -6.13
CA GLY A 189 -10.69 6.11 -5.63
C GLY A 189 -10.46 5.86 -4.14
N ALA A 190 -9.22 5.89 -3.67
CA ALA A 190 -8.91 5.64 -2.26
C ALA A 190 -9.54 6.68 -1.32
N LEU A 191 -9.65 7.95 -1.77
CA LEU A 191 -10.39 8.99 -1.03
C LEU A 191 -11.88 8.66 -0.93
N CYS A 192 -12.51 8.29 -2.06
CA CYS A 192 -13.91 7.88 -2.10
C CYS A 192 -14.21 6.73 -1.14
N HIS A 193 -13.34 5.72 -1.16
CA HIS A 193 -13.42 4.59 -0.24
C HIS A 193 -13.35 5.06 1.22
N SER A 194 -12.43 5.98 1.56
CA SER A 194 -12.30 6.51 2.92
C SER A 194 -13.57 7.28 3.37
N PHE A 195 -14.17 8.08 2.48
CA PHE A 195 -15.40 8.80 2.76
C PHE A 195 -16.58 7.86 3.03
N MET A 196 -16.70 6.80 2.24
CA MET A 196 -17.76 5.81 2.45
C MET A 196 -17.55 5.01 3.75
N LYS A 197 -16.31 4.64 4.08
CA LYS A 197 -16.02 4.00 5.37
C LYS A 197 -16.32 4.92 6.55
N ALA A 198 -15.94 6.19 6.48
CA ALA A 198 -16.26 7.17 7.52
C ALA A 198 -17.78 7.37 7.67
N LYS A 199 -18.51 7.46 6.56
CA LYS A 199 -19.98 7.55 6.57
C LYS A 199 -20.61 6.32 7.23
N LEU A 200 -20.13 5.11 6.90
CA LEU A 200 -20.62 3.87 7.51
C LEU A 200 -20.24 3.74 9.00
N SER A 201 -19.22 4.44 9.44
CA SER A 201 -18.82 4.55 10.86
C SER A 201 -19.49 5.71 11.61
N ALA A 202 -20.60 6.22 11.06
CA ALA A 202 -21.40 7.30 11.65
C ALA A 202 -20.65 8.62 11.89
N SER A 203 -19.66 8.95 11.03
CA SER A 203 -19.03 10.26 11.04
C SER A 203 -20.05 11.39 10.83
N PRO A 204 -19.95 12.54 11.55
CA PRO A 204 -20.89 13.64 11.42
C PRO A 204 -20.75 14.45 10.11
N VAL A 205 -19.72 14.20 9.31
CA VAL A 205 -19.44 14.93 8.07
C VAL A 205 -20.45 14.58 6.98
N ASP A 206 -20.90 15.56 6.22
CA ASP A 206 -21.70 15.32 5.00
C ASP A 206 -20.81 14.94 3.83
N TYR A 207 -20.86 13.67 3.46
CA TYR A 207 -20.07 13.09 2.36
C TYR A 207 -20.81 13.09 1.01
N GLY A 208 -22.07 13.53 0.94
CA GLY A 208 -22.92 13.36 -0.25
C GLY A 208 -22.29 13.86 -1.53
N GLN A 209 -21.84 15.12 -1.53
CA GLN A 209 -21.24 15.74 -2.71
C GLN A 209 -19.87 15.13 -3.06
N MET A 210 -19.02 14.87 -2.06
CA MET A 210 -17.70 14.26 -2.26
C MET A 210 -17.82 12.86 -2.88
N ILE A 211 -18.67 11.98 -2.31
CA ILE A 211 -18.92 10.64 -2.85
C ILE A 211 -19.53 10.73 -4.25
N GLY A 212 -20.41 11.73 -4.50
CA GLY A 212 -20.97 11.97 -5.83
C GLY A 212 -19.90 12.25 -6.88
N ILE A 213 -18.91 13.10 -6.59
CA ILE A 213 -17.81 13.46 -7.51
C ILE A 213 -16.92 12.24 -7.79
N CYS A 214 -16.37 11.63 -6.75
CA CYS A 214 -15.40 10.55 -6.92
C CYS A 214 -16.04 9.23 -7.39
N GLY A 215 -17.26 8.94 -6.93
CA GLY A 215 -18.01 7.77 -7.37
C GLY A 215 -18.40 7.84 -8.84
N ASP A 216 -18.84 9.02 -9.31
CA ASP A 216 -19.13 9.27 -10.74
C ASP A 216 -17.87 9.06 -11.60
N PHE A 217 -16.73 9.58 -11.15
CA PHE A 217 -15.47 9.41 -11.86
C PHE A 217 -15.09 7.93 -11.99
N VAL A 218 -15.01 7.22 -10.87
CA VAL A 218 -14.57 5.80 -10.85
C VAL A 218 -15.49 4.89 -11.66
N THR A 219 -16.81 5.13 -11.62
CA THR A 219 -17.78 4.21 -12.25
C THR A 219 -18.11 4.56 -13.70
N ARG A 220 -18.00 5.84 -14.11
CA ARG A 220 -18.49 6.31 -15.41
C ARG A 220 -17.47 7.07 -16.27
N LYS A 221 -16.45 7.68 -15.67
CA LYS A 221 -15.52 8.56 -16.41
C LYS A 221 -14.13 7.99 -16.59
N GLU A 222 -13.72 7.07 -15.70
CA GLU A 222 -12.41 6.42 -15.84
C GLU A 222 -12.36 5.58 -17.11
N TYR A 223 -11.20 5.61 -17.75
CA TYR A 223 -10.97 4.86 -18.98
C TYR A 223 -11.06 3.35 -18.76
N ARG A 224 -11.66 2.66 -19.72
CA ARG A 224 -11.83 1.21 -19.70
C ARG A 224 -11.54 0.61 -21.05
N LEU A 225 -11.00 -0.61 -21.06
CA LEU A 225 -10.90 -1.45 -22.24
C LEU A 225 -12.31 -1.82 -22.75
N LYS A 226 -12.37 -2.39 -23.96
CA LYS A 226 -13.65 -2.81 -24.60
C LYS A 226 -14.46 -3.79 -23.77
N ASP A 227 -13.81 -4.62 -22.95
CA ASP A 227 -14.46 -5.57 -22.05
C ASP A 227 -14.87 -4.95 -20.69
N GLY A 228 -14.67 -3.65 -20.53
CA GLY A 228 -14.98 -2.89 -19.32
C GLY A 228 -13.92 -2.92 -18.23
N THR A 229 -12.75 -3.52 -18.47
CA THR A 229 -11.62 -3.51 -17.52
C THR A 229 -11.07 -2.09 -17.38
N LEU A 230 -10.82 -1.63 -16.15
CA LEU A 230 -10.14 -0.37 -15.87
C LEU A 230 -8.74 -0.39 -16.50
N ALA A 231 -8.35 0.71 -17.15
CA ALA A 231 -7.06 0.83 -17.81
C ALA A 231 -6.57 2.28 -17.84
N ARG A 232 -5.30 2.45 -18.17
CA ARG A 232 -4.61 3.73 -18.38
C ARG A 232 -4.20 3.87 -19.85
N GLY A 233 -3.87 5.10 -20.25
CA GLY A 233 -3.38 5.35 -21.62
C GLY A 233 -4.47 5.36 -22.69
N GLY A 234 -5.70 5.66 -22.29
CA GLY A 234 -6.80 5.86 -23.23
C GLY A 234 -6.59 7.04 -24.18
N PRO A 235 -7.46 7.19 -25.20
CA PRO A 235 -7.45 8.32 -26.10
C PRO A 235 -7.47 9.65 -25.33
N ASP A 236 -6.80 10.68 -25.85
CA ASP A 236 -6.75 12.03 -25.26
C ASP A 236 -6.18 12.10 -23.85
N GLY A 237 -5.39 11.10 -23.43
CA GLY A 237 -4.72 11.07 -22.13
C GLY A 237 -5.64 10.66 -20.99
N GLN A 238 -6.77 10.02 -21.27
CA GLN A 238 -7.64 9.42 -20.28
C GLN A 238 -6.90 8.33 -19.48
N GLY A 239 -7.23 8.21 -18.19
CA GLY A 239 -6.59 7.22 -17.31
C GLY A 239 -5.16 7.55 -16.91
N GLY A 240 -4.69 8.78 -17.10
CA GLY A 240 -3.36 9.19 -16.65
C GLY A 240 -3.02 10.65 -16.91
N ARG A 241 -2.31 11.23 -15.96
CA ARG A 241 -1.66 12.52 -16.14
C ARG A 241 -0.37 12.33 -16.92
N LYS A 242 0.16 13.39 -17.45
CA LYS A 242 1.49 13.70 -18.09
C LYS A 242 2.56 12.61 -18.26
N MET A 243 2.63 11.59 -17.40
CA MET A 243 3.41 10.38 -17.65
C MET A 243 2.56 9.51 -18.58
N ARG A 244 2.81 9.61 -19.86
CA ARG A 244 2.09 8.88 -20.90
C ARG A 244 2.26 7.38 -20.67
N PRO A 245 1.31 6.68 -20.01
CA PRO A 245 1.33 5.23 -20.00
C PRO A 245 1.24 4.76 -21.45
N LEU A 246 1.75 3.57 -21.71
CA LEU A 246 1.48 2.92 -23.00
C LEU A 246 -0.04 2.80 -23.19
N PRO A 247 -0.54 2.85 -24.42
CA PRO A 247 -1.97 2.66 -24.67
C PRO A 247 -2.48 1.35 -24.04
N ASP A 248 -3.71 1.39 -23.55
CA ASP A 248 -4.42 0.22 -23.02
C ASP A 248 -3.61 -0.56 -21.95
N THR A 249 -3.03 0.18 -21.00
CA THR A 249 -2.18 -0.39 -19.95
C THR A 249 -2.97 -0.61 -18.66
N LEU A 250 -2.84 -1.79 -18.07
CA LEU A 250 -3.32 -2.09 -16.72
C LEU A 250 -2.15 -1.94 -15.73
N TRP A 251 -2.35 -1.16 -14.69
CA TRP A 251 -1.50 -1.15 -13.51
C TRP A 251 -2.23 -1.89 -12.40
N LEU A 252 -1.55 -2.81 -11.75
CA LEU A 252 -2.15 -3.62 -10.69
C LEU A 252 -2.68 -2.76 -9.53
N ASP A 253 -2.10 -1.58 -9.33
CA ASP A 253 -2.52 -0.56 -8.37
C ASP A 253 -4.01 -0.18 -8.53
N ASP A 254 -4.51 -0.18 -9.76
CA ASP A 254 -5.89 0.20 -10.10
C ASP A 254 -6.92 -0.77 -9.52
N MET A 255 -6.52 -1.99 -9.15
CA MET A 255 -7.38 -2.86 -8.35
C MET A 255 -7.77 -2.19 -7.03
N PHE A 256 -6.85 -1.52 -6.33
CA PHE A 256 -7.20 -0.81 -5.10
C PHE A 256 -7.74 0.59 -5.37
N MET A 257 -7.20 1.30 -6.37
CA MET A 257 -7.61 2.67 -6.66
C MET A 257 -9.04 2.78 -7.19
N GLY A 258 -9.63 1.70 -7.73
CA GLY A 258 -11.00 1.70 -8.25
C GLY A 258 -11.97 0.75 -7.55
N VAL A 259 -11.54 -0.48 -7.32
CA VAL A 259 -12.46 -1.60 -7.02
C VAL A 259 -13.14 -1.51 -5.65
N PRO A 260 -12.47 -1.17 -4.52
CA PRO A 260 -13.15 -0.98 -3.25
C PRO A 260 -14.21 0.13 -3.32
N THR A 261 -13.95 1.21 -4.06
CA THR A 261 -14.94 2.27 -4.26
C THR A 261 -16.21 1.74 -4.90
N MET A 262 -16.11 0.91 -5.94
CA MET A 262 -17.29 0.26 -6.56
C MET A 262 -18.03 -0.61 -5.56
N ALA A 263 -17.33 -1.49 -4.85
CA ALA A 263 -17.96 -2.39 -3.87
C ALA A 263 -18.69 -1.60 -2.75
N TYR A 264 -18.06 -0.54 -2.23
CA TYR A 264 -18.67 0.30 -1.19
C TYR A 264 -19.79 1.19 -1.72
N LEU A 265 -19.80 1.57 -3.00
CA LEU A 265 -20.97 2.17 -3.65
C LEU A 265 -22.13 1.18 -3.68
N GLY A 266 -21.90 -0.09 -3.98
CA GLY A 266 -22.90 -1.15 -3.84
C GLY A 266 -23.50 -1.20 -2.44
N LYS A 267 -22.66 -1.16 -1.40
CA LYS A 267 -23.08 -1.17 0.01
C LYS A 267 -23.88 0.06 0.40
N THR A 268 -23.46 1.25 -0.04
CA THR A 268 -24.06 2.52 0.40
C THR A 268 -25.30 2.90 -0.41
N THR A 269 -25.44 2.41 -1.65
CA THR A 269 -26.57 2.72 -2.55
C THR A 269 -27.57 1.57 -2.72
N GLY A 270 -27.21 0.35 -2.34
CA GLY A 270 -28.00 -0.86 -2.57
C GLY A 270 -27.97 -1.35 -4.04
N LYS A 271 -27.26 -0.68 -4.93
CA LYS A 271 -27.22 -1.01 -6.36
C LYS A 271 -26.29 -2.17 -6.64
N ARG A 272 -26.86 -3.28 -7.13
CA ARG A 272 -26.11 -4.52 -7.42
C ARG A 272 -25.07 -4.36 -8.52
N GLU A 273 -25.33 -3.47 -9.49
CA GLU A 273 -24.41 -3.18 -10.61
C GLU A 273 -23.00 -2.80 -10.17
N HIS A 274 -22.87 -2.11 -9.03
CA HIS A 274 -21.57 -1.73 -8.48
C HIS A 274 -20.79 -2.92 -7.93
N TYR A 275 -21.48 -3.89 -7.31
CA TYR A 275 -20.86 -5.16 -6.90
C TYR A 275 -20.44 -6.01 -8.11
N ASP A 276 -21.33 -6.09 -9.13
CA ASP A 276 -21.03 -6.81 -10.36
C ASP A 276 -19.79 -6.24 -11.05
N ASP A 277 -19.63 -4.91 -11.06
CA ASP A 277 -18.44 -4.25 -11.62
C ASP A 277 -17.18 -4.52 -10.78
N ALA A 278 -17.26 -4.38 -9.46
CA ALA A 278 -16.13 -4.69 -8.56
C ALA A 278 -15.61 -6.12 -8.76
N VAL A 279 -16.52 -7.10 -8.78
CA VAL A 279 -16.17 -8.51 -9.02
C VAL A 279 -15.56 -8.71 -10.41
N ARG A 280 -16.17 -8.10 -11.44
CA ARG A 280 -15.64 -8.16 -12.80
C ARG A 280 -14.21 -7.64 -12.87
N GLN A 281 -13.90 -6.50 -12.25
CA GLN A 281 -12.54 -5.97 -12.21
C GLN A 281 -11.56 -6.94 -11.57
N VAL A 282 -11.85 -7.45 -10.36
CA VAL A 282 -10.99 -8.44 -9.69
C VAL A 282 -10.67 -9.61 -10.61
N LEU A 283 -11.68 -10.19 -11.25
CA LEU A 283 -11.51 -11.37 -12.10
C LEU A 283 -10.78 -11.06 -13.41
N GLN A 284 -11.02 -9.90 -14.02
CA GLN A 284 -10.36 -9.49 -15.26
C GLN A 284 -8.88 -9.16 -15.06
N PHE A 285 -8.53 -8.45 -13.96
CA PHE A 285 -7.14 -8.23 -13.57
C PHE A 285 -6.44 -9.55 -13.25
N SER A 286 -7.10 -10.43 -12.48
CA SER A 286 -6.52 -11.74 -12.13
C SER A 286 -6.26 -12.60 -13.36
N LYS A 287 -7.20 -12.62 -14.32
CA LYS A 287 -7.04 -13.38 -15.58
C LYS A 287 -5.80 -12.95 -16.37
N ARG A 288 -5.46 -11.65 -16.36
CA ARG A 288 -4.36 -11.09 -17.16
C ARG A 288 -3.02 -11.08 -16.42
N MET A 289 -3.04 -10.88 -15.12
CA MET A 289 -1.85 -10.48 -14.36
C MET A 289 -1.42 -11.46 -13.27
N PHE A 290 -2.28 -12.40 -12.87
CA PHE A 290 -1.94 -13.38 -11.84
C PHE A 290 -1.17 -14.55 -12.42
N ASN A 291 0.01 -14.83 -11.87
CA ASN A 291 0.78 -16.02 -12.18
C ASN A 291 0.37 -17.15 -11.23
N PRO A 292 -0.37 -18.17 -11.67
CA PRO A 292 -0.90 -19.22 -10.80
C PRO A 292 0.19 -20.16 -10.27
N GLN A 293 1.34 -20.27 -10.94
CA GLN A 293 2.46 -21.09 -10.49
C GLN A 293 3.21 -20.43 -9.33
N LEU A 294 3.37 -19.10 -9.40
CA LEU A 294 4.03 -18.32 -8.37
C LEU A 294 3.06 -17.85 -7.26
N GLY A 295 1.77 -17.75 -7.57
CA GLY A 295 0.75 -17.26 -6.66
C GLY A 295 0.79 -15.76 -6.41
N ILE A 296 1.40 -14.98 -7.30
CA ILE A 296 1.56 -13.52 -7.23
C ILE A 296 1.26 -12.86 -8.56
N TYR A 297 1.08 -11.54 -8.55
CA TYR A 297 0.73 -10.74 -9.73
C TYR A 297 1.94 -10.03 -10.32
N MET A 298 2.01 -9.94 -11.66
CA MET A 298 2.85 -8.94 -12.30
C MET A 298 2.30 -7.53 -12.05
N HIS A 299 3.18 -6.51 -12.08
CA HIS A 299 2.79 -5.11 -11.80
C HIS A 299 2.03 -4.45 -12.96
N GLY A 300 2.46 -4.66 -14.18
CA GLY A 300 1.91 -4.01 -15.36
C GLY A 300 1.60 -4.96 -16.50
N TYR A 301 0.53 -4.66 -17.24
CA TYR A 301 0.08 -5.40 -18.40
C TYR A 301 -0.35 -4.42 -19.49
N VAL A 302 0.04 -4.64 -20.74
CA VAL A 302 -0.35 -3.85 -21.92
C VAL A 302 -1.16 -4.73 -22.85
N GLU A 303 -2.43 -4.39 -23.08
CA GLU A 303 -3.38 -5.23 -23.83
C GLU A 303 -2.90 -5.59 -25.24
N GLY A 304 -2.17 -4.68 -25.90
CA GLY A 304 -1.64 -4.91 -27.25
C GLY A 304 -0.33 -5.70 -27.32
N MET A 305 0.29 -6.06 -26.21
CA MET A 305 1.54 -6.83 -26.18
C MET A 305 1.23 -8.32 -26.04
N ARG A 306 1.91 -9.13 -26.85
CA ARG A 306 1.74 -10.58 -26.82
C ARG A 306 2.37 -11.21 -25.58
N ASP A 307 3.60 -10.83 -25.28
CA ASP A 307 4.42 -11.38 -24.20
C ASP A 307 4.85 -10.25 -23.28
N HIS A 308 4.76 -10.47 -21.97
CA HIS A 308 5.12 -9.51 -20.93
C HIS A 308 6.25 -10.06 -20.07
N PRO A 309 7.35 -9.31 -19.86
CA PRO A 309 8.26 -9.59 -18.76
C PRO A 309 7.54 -9.34 -17.43
N GLU A 310 7.52 -10.34 -16.56
CA GLU A 310 6.83 -10.26 -15.30
C GLU A 310 7.74 -9.68 -14.21
N PHE A 311 7.34 -8.54 -13.63
CA PHE A 311 7.95 -7.96 -12.45
C PHE A 311 6.93 -7.91 -11.33
N HIS A 312 7.20 -8.65 -10.26
CA HIS A 312 6.26 -8.82 -9.14
C HIS A 312 6.54 -7.79 -8.06
N TRP A 313 6.24 -6.51 -8.36
CA TRP A 313 6.46 -5.44 -7.41
C TRP A 313 5.55 -5.59 -6.18
N ALA A 314 6.18 -5.56 -4.99
CA ALA A 314 5.52 -5.95 -3.75
C ALA A 314 4.33 -5.04 -3.42
N ARG A 315 4.47 -3.72 -3.47
CA ARG A 315 3.36 -2.82 -3.11
C ARG A 315 2.16 -2.96 -4.07
N ALA A 316 2.37 -3.21 -5.36
CA ALA A 316 1.27 -3.47 -6.28
C ALA A 316 0.50 -4.75 -5.91
N ASN A 317 1.21 -5.83 -5.57
CA ASN A 317 0.60 -7.03 -5.01
C ASN A 317 -0.14 -6.74 -3.69
N GLY A 318 0.39 -5.82 -2.88
CA GLY A 318 -0.30 -5.31 -1.69
C GLY A 318 -1.65 -4.68 -2.04
N TRP A 319 -1.69 -3.81 -3.04
CA TRP A 319 -2.94 -3.20 -3.49
C TRP A 319 -3.95 -4.23 -3.97
N ALA A 320 -3.51 -5.26 -4.69
CA ALA A 320 -4.40 -6.33 -5.16
C ALA A 320 -5.00 -7.15 -4.01
N VAL A 321 -4.20 -7.61 -3.05
CA VAL A 321 -4.72 -8.37 -1.91
C VAL A 321 -5.61 -7.52 -1.00
N MET A 322 -5.26 -6.24 -0.81
CA MET A 322 -6.07 -5.29 -0.05
C MET A 322 -7.43 -5.03 -0.73
N ALA A 323 -7.46 -4.87 -2.05
CA ALA A 323 -8.70 -4.71 -2.80
C ALA A 323 -9.65 -5.90 -2.59
N MET A 324 -9.13 -7.11 -2.67
CA MET A 324 -9.95 -8.33 -2.50
C MET A 324 -10.54 -8.46 -1.10
N VAL A 325 -9.80 -8.17 -0.04
CA VAL A 325 -10.36 -8.23 1.34
C VAL A 325 -11.39 -7.12 1.56
N GLU A 326 -11.21 -5.93 0.95
CA GLU A 326 -12.18 -4.84 1.05
C GLU A 326 -13.47 -5.13 0.26
N VAL A 327 -13.36 -5.77 -0.91
CA VAL A 327 -14.54 -6.22 -1.67
C VAL A 327 -15.33 -7.25 -0.88
N LEU A 328 -14.68 -8.30 -0.37
CA LEU A 328 -15.33 -9.37 0.38
C LEU A 328 -15.98 -8.89 1.69
N GLU A 329 -15.48 -7.79 2.27
CA GLU A 329 -16.07 -7.17 3.47
C GLU A 329 -17.52 -6.70 3.25
N VAL A 330 -17.83 -6.25 2.03
CA VAL A 330 -19.15 -5.65 1.72
C VAL A 330 -19.94 -6.41 0.67
N LEU A 331 -19.30 -7.30 -0.07
CA LEU A 331 -19.95 -8.11 -1.10
C LEU A 331 -20.94 -9.08 -0.43
N PRO A 332 -22.23 -9.11 -0.81
CA PRO A 332 -23.18 -10.10 -0.30
C PRO A 332 -22.69 -11.53 -0.55
N LYS A 333 -22.83 -12.40 0.44
CA LYS A 333 -22.35 -13.80 0.34
C LYS A 333 -23.10 -14.61 -0.74
N ASP A 334 -24.33 -14.22 -1.06
CA ASP A 334 -25.16 -14.80 -2.13
C ASP A 334 -24.84 -14.24 -3.52
N HIS A 335 -23.88 -13.32 -3.61
CA HIS A 335 -23.46 -12.79 -4.90
C HIS A 335 -22.72 -13.89 -5.71
N LYS A 336 -23.14 -14.09 -6.97
CA LYS A 336 -22.60 -15.15 -7.87
C LYS A 336 -21.07 -15.16 -8.02
N GLY A 337 -20.39 -14.06 -7.76
CA GLY A 337 -18.93 -13.94 -7.85
C GLY A 337 -18.21 -14.00 -6.50
N TYR A 338 -18.92 -14.17 -5.37
CA TYR A 338 -18.32 -14.19 -4.05
C TYR A 338 -17.24 -15.27 -3.91
N ASP A 339 -17.56 -16.50 -4.26
CA ASP A 339 -16.64 -17.64 -4.15
C ASP A 339 -15.42 -17.50 -5.07
N ALA A 340 -15.60 -16.90 -6.26
CA ALA A 340 -14.50 -16.66 -7.18
C ALA A 340 -13.49 -15.62 -6.63
N VAL A 341 -13.98 -14.53 -6.04
CA VAL A 341 -13.12 -13.53 -5.38
C VAL A 341 -12.43 -14.13 -4.17
N LEU A 342 -13.15 -14.92 -3.35
CA LEU A 342 -12.58 -15.59 -2.18
C LEU A 342 -11.50 -16.62 -2.57
N ALA A 343 -11.73 -17.39 -3.63
CA ALA A 343 -10.73 -18.32 -4.15
C ALA A 343 -9.46 -17.61 -4.64
N GLN A 344 -9.62 -16.48 -5.34
CA GLN A 344 -8.51 -15.66 -5.80
C GLN A 344 -7.72 -15.04 -4.63
N LEU A 345 -8.42 -14.53 -3.60
CA LEU A 345 -7.78 -14.04 -2.38
C LEU A 345 -6.93 -15.13 -1.70
N ARG A 346 -7.50 -16.33 -1.56
CA ARG A 346 -6.81 -17.48 -0.95
C ARG A 346 -5.57 -17.90 -1.74
N ALA A 347 -5.68 -17.95 -3.06
CA ALA A 347 -4.55 -18.27 -3.94
C ALA A 347 -3.42 -17.24 -3.80
N HIS A 348 -3.76 -15.97 -3.76
CA HIS A 348 -2.77 -14.90 -3.59
C HIS A 348 -2.12 -14.91 -2.20
N ILE A 349 -2.89 -15.04 -1.11
CA ILE A 349 -2.32 -15.13 0.25
C ILE A 349 -1.40 -16.36 0.36
N LYS A 350 -1.79 -17.50 -0.22
CA LYS A 350 -0.93 -18.71 -0.24
C LYS A 350 0.39 -18.44 -0.98
N GLY A 351 0.34 -17.76 -2.11
CA GLY A 351 1.54 -17.37 -2.85
C GLY A 351 2.44 -16.44 -2.03
N LEU A 352 1.87 -15.37 -1.47
CA LEU A 352 2.60 -14.43 -0.62
C LEU A 352 3.30 -15.12 0.57
N ALA A 353 2.66 -16.12 1.18
CA ALA A 353 3.25 -16.87 2.30
C ALA A 353 4.59 -17.52 1.94
N SER A 354 4.79 -17.93 0.69
CA SER A 354 6.02 -18.57 0.23
C SER A 354 7.22 -17.61 0.14
N TYR A 355 6.98 -16.31 0.21
CA TYR A 355 8.00 -15.26 0.02
C TYR A 355 8.27 -14.42 1.27
N GLN A 356 7.64 -14.74 2.42
CA GLN A 356 7.97 -14.05 3.65
C GLN A 356 9.40 -14.35 4.06
N THR A 357 10.18 -13.31 4.32
CA THR A 357 11.59 -13.46 4.73
C THR A 357 11.71 -13.93 6.18
N LYS A 358 12.90 -14.42 6.54
CA LYS A 358 13.27 -14.79 7.93
C LYS A 358 13.12 -13.65 8.95
N ASP A 359 13.03 -12.40 8.48
CA ASP A 359 12.88 -11.21 9.30
C ASP A 359 11.42 -10.69 9.32
N GLY A 360 10.48 -11.44 8.71
CA GLY A 360 9.05 -11.13 8.68
C GLY A 360 8.61 -10.19 7.58
N PHE A 361 9.51 -9.71 6.73
CA PHE A 361 9.22 -8.79 5.62
C PHE A 361 8.94 -9.53 4.31
N TRP A 362 8.66 -8.73 3.26
CA TRP A 362 8.74 -9.10 1.86
C TRP A 362 9.68 -8.16 1.12
N HIS A 363 10.34 -8.67 0.09
CA HIS A 363 11.26 -7.91 -0.75
C HIS A 363 10.53 -6.97 -1.69
N GLN A 364 11.22 -5.92 -2.17
CA GLN A 364 10.72 -4.92 -3.13
C GLN A 364 10.18 -5.56 -4.43
N LEU A 365 10.89 -6.54 -4.97
CA LEU A 365 10.37 -7.53 -5.92
C LEU A 365 10.21 -8.84 -5.15
N ILE A 366 8.98 -9.35 -5.07
CA ILE A 366 8.60 -10.43 -4.13
C ILE A 366 9.44 -11.69 -4.34
N ASP A 367 9.68 -12.05 -5.58
CA ASP A 367 10.41 -13.24 -6.03
C ASP A 367 11.92 -13.04 -6.20
N ARG A 368 12.46 -11.88 -5.74
CA ARG A 368 13.88 -11.51 -5.84
C ARG A 368 14.43 -11.09 -4.49
N ASN A 369 15.08 -12.02 -3.81
CA ASN A 369 15.64 -11.83 -2.47
C ASN A 369 16.93 -10.99 -2.44
N ASP A 370 17.46 -10.60 -3.60
CA ASP A 370 18.54 -9.64 -3.77
C ASP A 370 18.08 -8.18 -3.74
N THR A 371 16.76 -7.93 -3.70
CA THR A 371 16.18 -6.59 -3.50
C THR A 371 15.95 -6.31 -2.01
N TYR A 372 15.83 -5.04 -1.64
CA TYR A 372 15.62 -4.67 -0.23
C TYR A 372 14.25 -5.10 0.30
N GLN A 373 14.15 -5.25 1.63
CA GLN A 373 12.89 -5.52 2.34
C GLN A 373 12.06 -4.23 2.38
N GLU A 374 10.79 -4.31 1.94
CA GLU A 374 9.94 -3.14 1.71
C GLU A 374 8.84 -3.05 2.77
N THR A 375 8.83 -1.95 3.52
CA THR A 375 7.97 -1.81 4.71
C THR A 375 6.51 -1.59 4.35
N SER A 376 6.18 -0.81 3.30
CA SER A 376 4.78 -0.52 2.98
C SER A 376 4.03 -1.75 2.46
N ALA A 377 4.67 -2.56 1.60
CA ALA A 377 4.09 -3.81 1.14
C ALA A 377 3.90 -4.80 2.29
N THR A 378 4.92 -4.93 3.16
CA THR A 378 4.84 -5.77 4.36
C THR A 378 3.66 -5.35 5.24
N ALA A 379 3.43 -4.06 5.45
CA ALA A 379 2.29 -3.56 6.21
C ALA A 379 0.95 -3.88 5.54
N ILE A 380 0.84 -3.75 4.21
CA ILE A 380 -0.37 -4.09 3.48
C ILE A 380 -0.66 -5.59 3.57
N TYR A 381 0.36 -6.44 3.41
CA TYR A 381 0.19 -7.90 3.54
C TYR A 381 -0.20 -8.29 4.96
N THR A 382 0.43 -7.69 5.97
CA THR A 382 0.06 -7.90 7.38
C THR A 382 -1.42 -7.59 7.60
N TYR A 383 -1.88 -6.42 7.13
CA TYR A 383 -3.29 -6.04 7.18
C TYR A 383 -4.20 -7.06 6.51
N ALA A 384 -3.93 -7.37 5.24
CA ALA A 384 -4.80 -8.23 4.44
C ALA A 384 -4.88 -9.65 4.99
N ILE A 385 -3.77 -10.22 5.46
CA ILE A 385 -3.70 -11.56 6.04
C ILE A 385 -4.39 -11.59 7.40
N ALA A 386 -4.10 -10.64 8.30
CA ALA A 386 -4.77 -10.55 9.60
C ALA A 386 -6.28 -10.37 9.43
N ARG A 387 -6.72 -9.53 8.49
CA ARG A 387 -8.13 -9.35 8.17
C ARG A 387 -8.76 -10.62 7.61
N ALA A 388 -8.07 -11.31 6.70
CA ALA A 388 -8.54 -12.59 6.16
C ALA A 388 -8.70 -13.65 7.26
N VAL A 389 -7.79 -13.71 8.22
CA VAL A 389 -7.92 -14.53 9.44
C VAL A 389 -9.12 -14.08 10.28
N ASN A 390 -9.27 -12.77 10.53
CA ASN A 390 -10.35 -12.22 11.33
C ASN A 390 -11.75 -12.50 10.75
N ARG A 391 -11.87 -12.61 9.43
CA ARG A 391 -13.11 -12.89 8.70
C ARG A 391 -13.31 -14.38 8.39
N GLY A 392 -12.36 -15.25 8.74
CA GLY A 392 -12.42 -16.67 8.43
C GLY A 392 -12.24 -16.98 6.94
N TYR A 393 -11.65 -16.07 6.18
CA TYR A 393 -11.33 -16.31 4.77
C TYR A 393 -10.16 -17.28 4.61
N VAL A 394 -9.21 -17.24 5.55
CA VAL A 394 -8.09 -18.18 5.67
C VAL A 394 -7.98 -18.69 7.10
N ASP A 395 -7.28 -19.81 7.29
CA ASP A 395 -7.13 -20.48 8.57
C ASP A 395 -6.21 -19.70 9.53
N ALA A 396 -6.65 -19.51 10.78
CA ALA A 396 -5.90 -18.79 11.80
C ALA A 396 -4.63 -19.53 12.26
N GLN A 397 -4.64 -20.85 12.26
CA GLN A 397 -3.49 -21.67 12.64
C GLN A 397 -2.36 -21.52 11.62
N MET A 398 -2.71 -21.47 10.33
CA MET A 398 -1.74 -21.39 9.23
C MET A 398 -1.19 -19.98 9.01
N TYR A 399 -2.03 -18.96 9.11
CA TYR A 399 -1.68 -17.60 8.69
C TYR A 399 -1.56 -16.57 9.83
N GLY A 400 -2.09 -16.89 11.01
CA GLY A 400 -2.02 -15.99 12.17
C GLY A 400 -0.59 -15.76 12.69
N PRO A 401 0.25 -16.80 12.83
CA PRO A 401 1.67 -16.64 13.17
C PRO A 401 2.42 -15.73 12.20
N MET A 402 2.20 -15.94 10.89
CA MET A 402 2.81 -15.14 9.83
C MET A 402 2.42 -13.64 9.94
N ALA A 403 1.13 -13.35 10.19
CA ALA A 403 0.66 -11.97 10.35
C ALA A 403 1.24 -11.31 11.61
N ASN A 404 1.36 -12.02 12.74
CA ASN A 404 2.01 -11.51 13.94
C ASN A 404 3.49 -11.20 13.72
N PHE A 405 4.21 -12.09 13.04
CA PHE A 405 5.62 -11.88 12.76
C PHE A 405 5.85 -10.72 11.79
N ALA A 406 5.02 -10.60 10.75
CA ALA A 406 5.03 -9.47 9.84
C ALA A 406 4.72 -8.14 10.55
N TRP A 407 3.77 -8.13 11.51
CA TRP A 407 3.51 -6.94 12.30
C TRP A 407 4.72 -6.51 13.13
N ASN A 408 5.40 -7.45 13.78
CA ASN A 408 6.61 -7.15 14.52
C ASN A 408 7.69 -6.52 13.64
N ALA A 409 7.82 -7.01 12.39
CA ALA A 409 8.72 -6.45 11.39
C ALA A 409 8.35 -4.99 11.04
N VAL A 410 7.08 -4.72 10.74
CA VAL A 410 6.58 -3.35 10.48
C VAL A 410 6.78 -2.45 11.70
N ALA A 411 6.42 -2.90 12.90
CA ALA A 411 6.56 -2.15 14.14
C ALA A 411 8.01 -1.75 14.45
N SER A 412 8.98 -2.60 14.10
CA SER A 412 10.41 -2.31 14.24
C SER A 412 10.90 -1.15 13.36
N LYS A 413 10.16 -0.81 12.30
CA LYS A 413 10.46 0.31 11.40
C LYS A 413 9.80 1.63 11.82
N VAL A 414 8.93 1.61 12.84
CA VAL A 414 8.31 2.82 13.38
C VAL A 414 9.23 3.45 14.43
N LEU A 415 9.84 4.57 14.07
CA LEU A 415 10.78 5.31 14.90
C LEU A 415 10.10 5.93 16.13
N ALA A 416 10.90 6.36 17.10
CA ALA A 416 10.41 7.03 18.31
C ALA A 416 9.61 8.32 18.03
N ASN A 417 9.95 9.04 16.95
CA ASN A 417 9.25 10.25 16.51
C ASN A 417 7.99 9.97 15.66
N GLY A 418 7.69 8.71 15.38
CA GLY A 418 6.52 8.26 14.62
C GLY A 418 6.72 8.18 13.10
N GLN A 419 7.91 8.50 12.58
CA GLN A 419 8.25 8.25 11.18
C GLN A 419 8.45 6.75 10.94
N ILE A 420 8.26 6.31 9.68
CA ILE A 420 8.39 4.91 9.29
C ILE A 420 9.49 4.77 8.24
N GLU A 421 10.45 3.90 8.49
CA GLU A 421 11.58 3.62 7.59
C GLU A 421 11.26 2.51 6.58
N GLY A 422 12.10 2.43 5.53
CA GLY A 422 12.04 1.36 4.54
C GLY A 422 10.84 1.44 3.59
N ILE A 423 10.19 2.59 3.47
CA ILE A 423 9.05 2.80 2.56
C ILE A 423 9.57 3.21 1.19
N CYS A 424 9.29 2.40 0.17
CA CYS A 424 9.54 2.74 -1.23
C CYS A 424 8.75 3.99 -1.63
N VAL A 425 9.39 4.94 -2.29
CA VAL A 425 8.73 6.14 -2.85
C VAL A 425 7.69 5.78 -3.92
N GLY A 426 6.93 6.77 -4.40
CA GLY A 426 6.01 6.60 -5.52
C GLY A 426 6.70 5.95 -6.72
N THR A 427 6.09 4.93 -7.30
CA THR A 427 6.72 4.07 -8.32
C THR A 427 5.75 3.88 -9.47
N GLY A 428 6.19 4.15 -10.67
CA GLY A 428 5.47 3.84 -11.90
C GLY A 428 5.69 2.39 -12.33
N MET A 429 5.12 2.03 -13.48
CA MET A 429 5.32 0.73 -14.11
C MET A 429 6.53 0.78 -15.07
N ALA A 430 7.34 -0.28 -15.08
CA ALA A 430 8.41 -0.48 -16.05
C ALA A 430 8.58 -1.98 -16.37
N PHE A 431 9.25 -2.26 -17.48
CA PHE A 431 9.68 -3.60 -17.89
C PHE A 431 11.20 -3.78 -17.69
N ASP A 432 11.70 -3.31 -16.56
CA ASP A 432 13.12 -3.26 -16.22
C ASP A 432 13.31 -3.55 -14.71
N PRO A 433 14.10 -4.57 -14.35
CA PRO A 433 14.30 -4.94 -12.94
C PRO A 433 15.04 -3.86 -12.15
N ALA A 434 15.98 -3.14 -12.77
CA ALA A 434 16.76 -2.10 -12.11
C ALA A 434 15.88 -0.93 -11.68
N PHE A 435 14.87 -0.60 -12.49
CA PHE A 435 13.86 0.41 -12.14
C PHE A 435 13.19 0.13 -10.78
N TYR A 436 12.84 -1.13 -10.52
CA TYR A 436 12.23 -1.50 -9.24
C TYR A 436 13.25 -1.66 -8.13
N ALA A 437 14.35 -2.39 -8.40
CA ALA A 437 15.34 -2.75 -7.39
C ALA A 437 16.03 -1.52 -6.76
N TYR A 438 16.25 -0.47 -7.55
CA TYR A 438 16.91 0.76 -7.10
C TYR A 438 15.96 1.90 -6.75
N ARG A 439 14.64 1.66 -6.65
CA ARG A 439 13.74 2.70 -6.13
C ARG A 439 14.16 3.09 -4.72
N PRO A 440 14.34 4.41 -4.45
CA PRO A 440 14.74 4.83 -3.12
C PRO A 440 13.64 4.63 -2.08
N THR A 441 14.04 4.52 -0.82
CA THR A 441 13.14 4.55 0.33
C THR A 441 13.22 5.90 1.01
N SER A 442 12.12 6.32 1.68
CA SER A 442 12.07 7.57 2.42
C SER A 442 11.03 7.53 3.53
N VAL A 443 11.35 8.12 4.67
CA VAL A 443 10.38 8.38 5.74
C VAL A 443 9.30 9.42 5.33
N LYS A 444 9.53 10.15 4.24
CA LYS A 444 8.56 11.07 3.61
C LYS A 444 7.71 10.39 2.52
N ALA A 445 7.91 9.09 2.26
CA ALA A 445 7.03 8.33 1.38
C ALA A 445 5.71 8.04 2.10
N ALA A 446 4.60 8.56 1.59
CA ALA A 446 3.29 8.51 2.24
C ALA A 446 2.68 7.11 2.34
N HIS A 447 3.17 6.18 1.51
CA HIS A 447 2.59 4.85 1.29
C HIS A 447 2.62 3.89 2.49
N GLY A 448 3.44 4.16 3.52
CA GLY A 448 3.59 3.25 4.65
C GLY A 448 2.68 3.56 5.83
N TYR A 449 2.22 4.79 5.98
CA TYR A 449 1.52 5.25 7.19
C TYR A 449 0.12 4.66 7.35
N GLY A 450 -0.70 4.75 6.31
CA GLY A 450 -2.01 4.12 6.29
C GLY A 450 -1.96 2.60 6.47
N PRO A 451 -1.15 1.89 5.69
CA PRO A 451 -0.97 0.45 5.86
C PRO A 451 -0.48 0.02 7.25
N ALA A 452 0.45 0.75 7.86
CA ALA A 452 0.91 0.43 9.22
C ALA A 452 -0.21 0.57 10.27
N LEU A 453 -1.05 1.61 10.14
CA LEU A 453 -2.22 1.78 11.00
C LEU A 453 -3.24 0.64 10.81
N LEU A 454 -3.50 0.25 9.57
CA LEU A 454 -4.39 -0.87 9.23
C LEU A 454 -3.85 -2.20 9.77
N ALA A 455 -2.57 -2.47 9.58
CA ALA A 455 -1.91 -3.69 10.03
C ALA A 455 -1.99 -3.85 11.55
N GLY A 456 -1.60 -2.81 12.30
CA GLY A 456 -1.66 -2.84 13.75
C GLY A 456 -3.09 -3.00 14.28
N ALA A 457 -4.07 -2.32 13.66
CA ALA A 457 -5.47 -2.45 14.03
C ALA A 457 -6.00 -3.89 13.84
N GLU A 458 -5.74 -4.51 12.68
CA GLU A 458 -6.21 -5.88 12.41
C GLU A 458 -5.47 -6.94 13.24
N VAL A 459 -4.20 -6.72 13.58
CA VAL A 459 -3.45 -7.61 14.48
C VAL A 459 -3.99 -7.49 15.92
N ILE A 460 -4.35 -6.30 16.40
CA ILE A 460 -5.06 -6.14 17.69
C ILE A 460 -6.35 -6.97 17.66
N GLU A 461 -7.18 -6.84 16.63
CA GLU A 461 -8.44 -7.57 16.51
C GLU A 461 -8.22 -9.10 16.40
N MET A 462 -7.19 -9.53 15.66
CA MET A 462 -6.83 -10.94 15.55
C MET A 462 -6.40 -11.52 16.91
N ASN A 463 -5.55 -10.81 17.65
CA ASN A 463 -5.06 -11.25 18.95
C ASN A 463 -6.11 -11.15 20.07
N LYS A 464 -7.21 -10.39 19.86
CA LYS A 464 -8.40 -10.48 20.73
C LYS A 464 -9.19 -11.78 20.52
N LYS A 465 -9.24 -12.30 19.30
CA LYS A 465 -9.99 -13.52 18.95
C LYS A 465 -9.21 -14.78 19.18
N TYR A 466 -7.91 -14.76 18.91
CA TYR A 466 -7.05 -15.93 18.91
C TYR A 466 -5.86 -15.74 19.84
N LYS A 467 -5.39 -16.85 20.39
CA LYS A 467 -4.17 -16.88 21.20
C LYS A 467 -3.03 -17.43 20.37
N PHE A 468 -1.93 -16.70 20.35
CA PHE A 468 -0.66 -17.12 19.75
C PHE A 468 0.43 -17.05 20.80
N GLY A 469 1.43 -17.91 20.70
CA GLY A 469 2.54 -17.93 21.62
C GLY A 469 3.70 -18.75 21.11
N LEU A 470 4.82 -18.65 21.79
CA LEU A 470 6.00 -19.45 21.49
C LEU A 470 5.93 -20.78 22.25
N ASN A 471 6.37 -21.84 21.61
CA ASN A 471 6.80 -23.08 22.22
C ASN A 471 8.26 -23.35 21.85
N ASP A 472 8.75 -24.54 22.07
CA ASP A 472 10.10 -25.00 21.73
C ASP A 472 10.38 -25.11 20.21
N SER A 473 9.32 -25.04 19.40
CA SER A 473 9.41 -25.21 17.93
C SER A 473 9.13 -23.93 17.14
N GLY A 474 8.54 -22.91 17.74
CA GLY A 474 8.26 -21.66 17.06
C GLY A 474 7.03 -20.89 17.53
N LEU A 475 6.58 -19.94 16.70
CA LEU A 475 5.37 -19.16 16.92
C LEU A 475 4.15 -19.95 16.45
N MET A 476 3.26 -20.27 17.40
CA MET A 476 2.16 -21.20 17.19
C MET A 476 0.80 -20.59 17.55
N PHE A 477 -0.23 -21.03 16.83
CA PHE A 477 -1.61 -20.86 17.23
C PHE A 477 -1.92 -21.75 18.45
N GLN A 478 -2.51 -21.16 19.49
CA GLN A 478 -2.82 -21.83 20.75
C GLN A 478 -4.33 -21.96 20.99
N GLY A 479 -5.17 -21.63 20.01
CA GLY A 479 -6.61 -21.74 20.07
C GLY A 479 -7.36 -20.41 19.97
N ALA A 480 -8.69 -20.49 19.90
CA ALA A 480 -9.55 -19.32 20.01
C ALA A 480 -9.63 -18.87 21.48
N ARG A 481 -9.69 -17.54 21.71
CA ARG A 481 -10.00 -16.99 23.03
C ARG A 481 -11.49 -17.19 23.30
N GLN A 482 -11.84 -17.55 24.52
CA GLN A 482 -13.25 -17.53 24.93
C GLN A 482 -13.75 -16.08 24.86
N ALA A 483 -14.96 -15.90 24.33
CA ALA A 483 -15.61 -14.58 24.37
C ALA A 483 -15.77 -14.15 25.82
N GLN A 484 -15.17 -13.02 26.20
CA GLN A 484 -15.37 -12.39 27.52
C GLN A 484 -16.68 -11.60 27.51
#